data_a305865b0ccc1914ae3be4bfe10fbb4f
#
_entry.id   a305865b0ccc1914ae3be4bfe10fbb4f
#
_cell.length_a   1.000
_cell.length_b   1.000
_cell.length_c   1.000
_cell.angle_alpha   90.00
_cell.angle_beta   90.00
_cell.angle_gamma   90.00
#
_symmetry.space_group_name_H-M   'P 1'
#
loop_
_entity.id
_entity.type
_entity.pdbx_description
1 polymer ?
#
loop_
_entity_poly.entity_id
_entity_poly.type
_entity_poly.pdbx_seq_one_letter_code
_entity_poly.pdbx_strand_id
1 'polypeptide(L)' 'MNYRIHIVEYQVDLLPKFKIEMVVPDDRAEEAIRKLMAAARTGKMGDGKIFVSDISDAYRIRTGDWGEAAL' A
#
# COMPACT_ATOMS: atom_id res chain seq x y z
N MET A 1 2.77 -14.50 11.14
CA MET A 1 3.05 -13.09 10.86
C MET A 1 2.29 -12.67 9.61
N ASN A 2 1.52 -11.63 9.72
CA ASN A 2 0.66 -11.20 8.63
C ASN A 2 1.16 -9.88 8.03
N TYR A 3 1.21 -9.84 6.72
CA TYR A 3 1.60 -8.66 5.95
C TYR A 3 0.48 -8.30 5.01
N ARG A 4 0.36 -7.01 4.71
CA ARG A 4 -0.62 -6.55 3.73
C ARG A 4 0.06 -5.66 2.71
N ILE A 5 -0.33 -5.84 1.45
CA ILE A 5 0.03 -4.93 0.38
C ILE A 5 -1.09 -3.91 0.25
N HIS A 6 -0.72 -2.65 0.27
CA HIS A 6 -1.64 -1.58 -0.04
C HIS A 6 -1.30 -1.07 -1.43
N ILE A 7 -2.30 -1.12 -2.32
CA ILE A 7 -2.17 -0.58 -3.65
C ILE A 7 -3.05 0.65 -3.72
N VAL A 8 -2.45 1.79 -3.98
CA VAL A 8 -3.19 3.03 -4.17
C VAL A 8 -3.15 3.35 -5.66
N GLU A 9 -4.31 3.30 -6.31
CA GLU A 9 -4.45 3.79 -7.66
C GLU A 9 -4.98 5.21 -7.60
N TYR A 10 -4.18 6.15 -8.10
CA TYR A 10 -4.60 7.53 -8.20
C TYR A 10 -4.87 7.85 -9.66
N GLN A 11 -6.11 8.19 -9.94
CA GLN A 11 -6.55 8.49 -11.29
C GLN A 11 -6.87 9.97 -11.43
N VAL A 12 -6.14 10.64 -12.33
CA VAL A 12 -6.41 12.01 -12.70
C VAL A 12 -7.00 12.01 -14.11
N ASP A 13 -8.01 12.84 -14.36
CA ASP A 13 -8.71 12.90 -15.65
C ASP A 13 -7.75 13.01 -16.82
N LEU A 14 -7.94 12.15 -17.81
CA LEU A 14 -7.22 12.12 -19.09
C LEU A 14 -5.74 11.84 -18.99
N LEU A 15 -5.22 11.42 -17.82
CA LEU A 15 -3.81 11.42 -17.61
C LEU A 15 -3.30 10.16 -16.96
N PRO A 16 -1.96 9.99 -16.92
CA PRO A 16 -1.37 8.79 -16.35
C PRO A 16 -1.87 8.55 -14.94
N LYS A 17 -2.10 7.29 -14.66
CA LYS A 17 -2.47 6.83 -13.33
C LYS A 17 -1.20 6.54 -12.57
N PHE A 18 -1.18 6.91 -11.29
CA PHE A 18 -0.13 6.48 -10.39
C PHE A 18 -0.63 5.28 -9.61
N LYS A 19 0.25 4.29 -9.49
CA LYS A 19 0.02 3.14 -8.65
C LYS A 19 1.12 3.11 -7.61
N ILE A 20 0.73 3.20 -6.35
CA ILE A 20 1.67 3.14 -5.24
C ILE A 20 1.43 1.83 -4.50
N GLU A 21 2.48 1.05 -4.30
CA GLU A 21 2.40 -0.21 -3.57
C GLU A 21 3.22 -0.09 -2.29
N MET A 22 2.62 -0.55 -1.19
CA MET A 22 3.29 -0.55 0.11
C MET A 22 3.05 -1.89 0.78
N VAL A 23 4.10 -2.40 1.41
CA VAL A 23 4.00 -3.59 2.25
C VAL A 23 4.22 -3.16 3.69
N VAL A 24 3.24 -3.41 4.53
CA VAL A 24 3.32 -3.01 5.94
C VAL A 24 2.93 -4.18 6.84
N PRO A 25 3.47 -4.22 8.08
CA PRO A 25 3.00 -5.18 9.08
C PRO A 25 1.51 -4.98 9.35
N ASP A 26 0.85 -6.06 9.72
CA ASP A 26 -0.59 -6.05 9.92
C ASP A 26 -1.05 -5.01 10.95
N ASP A 27 -0.28 -4.83 12.01
CA ASP A 27 -0.59 -3.87 13.07
C ASP A 27 -0.42 -2.40 12.67
N ARG A 28 0.22 -2.15 11.51
CA ARG A 28 0.42 -0.80 10.97
C ARG A 28 -0.48 -0.49 9.77
N ALA A 29 -1.22 -1.49 9.30
CA ALA A 29 -1.99 -1.38 8.06
C ALA A 29 -3.08 -0.31 8.15
N GLU A 30 -3.84 -0.30 9.22
CA GLU A 30 -4.96 0.64 9.37
C GLU A 30 -4.48 2.09 9.44
N GLU A 31 -3.40 2.32 10.15
CA GLU A 31 -2.79 3.65 10.22
C GLU A 31 -2.31 4.12 8.85
N ALA A 32 -1.65 3.23 8.11
CA ALA A 32 -1.17 3.55 6.77
C ALA A 32 -2.33 3.92 5.84
N ILE A 33 -3.42 3.16 5.88
CA ILE A 33 -4.61 3.44 5.07
C ILE A 33 -5.17 4.81 5.39
N ARG A 34 -5.33 5.14 6.66
CA ARG A 34 -5.86 6.45 7.07
C ARG A 34 -5.00 7.59 6.60
N LYS A 35 -3.67 7.45 6.71
CA LYS A 35 -2.75 8.49 6.27
C LYS A 35 -2.78 8.67 4.76
N LEU A 36 -2.85 7.57 4.02
CA LEU A 36 -2.96 7.63 2.56
C LEU A 36 -4.26 8.30 2.14
N MET A 37 -5.37 7.94 2.76
CA MET A 37 -6.66 8.56 2.45
C MET A 37 -6.63 10.07 2.72
N ALA A 38 -6.08 10.47 3.86
CA ALA A 38 -6.01 11.89 4.21
C ALA A 38 -5.14 12.66 3.22
N ALA A 39 -4.04 12.07 2.76
CA ALA A 39 -3.13 12.73 1.83
C ALA A 39 -3.68 12.81 0.41
N ALA A 40 -4.42 11.77 -0.03
CA ALA A 40 -4.88 11.67 -1.40
C ALA A 40 -6.26 12.28 -1.64
N ARG A 41 -7.04 12.48 -0.60
CA ARG A 41 -8.43 12.93 -0.73
C ARG A 41 -8.49 14.39 -1.14
N THR A 42 -9.21 14.65 -2.24
CA THR A 42 -9.54 16.01 -2.67
C THR A 42 -11.02 16.30 -2.55
N GLY A 43 -11.84 15.25 -2.40
CA GLY A 43 -13.31 15.34 -2.42
C GLY A 43 -13.89 15.38 -3.81
N LYS A 44 -13.05 15.23 -4.83
CA LYS A 44 -13.48 15.24 -6.23
C LYS A 44 -13.45 13.84 -6.81
N MET A 45 -14.18 13.66 -7.92
CA MET A 45 -14.09 12.42 -8.67
C MET A 45 -12.65 12.21 -9.16
N GLY A 46 -12.21 10.96 -9.15
CA GLY A 46 -10.86 10.64 -9.57
C GLY A 46 -9.84 10.57 -8.43
N ASP A 47 -10.27 10.68 -7.18
CA ASP A 47 -9.37 10.56 -6.03
C ASP A 47 -8.69 9.19 -5.93
N GLY A 48 -9.26 8.16 -6.58
CA GLY A 48 -8.66 6.85 -6.61
C GLY A 48 -9.21 5.89 -5.58
N LYS A 49 -8.58 4.74 -5.51
CA LYS A 49 -9.01 3.65 -4.63
C LYS A 49 -7.81 3.03 -3.96
N ILE A 50 -8.04 2.44 -2.80
CA ILE A 50 -7.05 1.66 -2.08
C ILE A 50 -7.53 0.21 -2.06
N PHE A 51 -6.69 -0.70 -2.57
CA PHE A 51 -6.93 -2.11 -2.47
C PHE A 51 -5.98 -2.69 -1.42
N VAL A 52 -6.49 -3.59 -0.61
CA VAL A 52 -5.72 -4.21 0.46
C VAL A 52 -5.73 -5.71 0.25
N SER A 53 -4.56 -6.32 0.24
CA SER A 53 -4.44 -7.76 0.13
C SER A 53 -3.39 -8.28 1.11
N ASP A 54 -3.55 -9.53 1.50
CA ASP A 54 -2.61 -10.19 2.39
C ASP A 54 -1.43 -10.71 1.59
N ILE A 55 -0.25 -10.61 2.18
CA ILE A 55 0.98 -11.19 1.64
C ILE A 55 1.30 -12.43 2.44
N SER A 56 1.60 -13.53 1.73
CA SER A 56 1.96 -14.79 2.38
C SER A 56 3.33 -14.73 3.04
N ASP A 57 4.29 -14.08 2.40
CA ASP A 57 5.65 -13.97 2.92
C ASP A 57 6.42 -12.89 2.17
N ALA A 58 7.56 -12.50 2.72
CA ALA A 58 8.47 -11.54 2.12
C ALA A 58 9.89 -12.00 2.34
N TYR A 59 10.75 -11.79 1.33
CA TYR A 59 12.16 -12.15 1.39
C TYR A 59 12.99 -10.97 0.91
N ARG A 60 14.03 -10.65 1.66
CA ARG A 60 15.01 -9.64 1.23
C ARG A 60 16.13 -10.32 0.46
N ILE A 61 16.29 -9.95 -0.79
CA ILE A 61 17.23 -10.63 -1.68
C ILE A 61 18.67 -10.50 -1.18
N ARG A 62 19.06 -9.31 -0.74
CA ARG A 62 20.46 -9.06 -0.35
C ARG A 62 20.90 -9.90 0.86
N THR A 63 20.05 -10.04 1.84
CA THR A 63 20.42 -10.65 3.12
C THR A 63 19.87 -12.06 3.30
N GLY A 64 18.85 -12.43 2.53
CA GLY A 64 18.13 -13.68 2.72
C GLY A 64 17.16 -13.65 3.89
N ASP A 65 16.99 -12.51 4.55
CA ASP A 65 15.99 -12.39 5.62
C ASP A 65 14.60 -12.64 5.07
N TRP A 66 13.75 -13.16 5.91
CA TRP A 66 12.37 -13.46 5.53
C TRP A 66 11.41 -13.07 6.64
N GLY A 67 10.13 -13.02 6.29
CA GLY A 67 9.12 -12.60 7.24
C GLY A 67 9.20 -11.11 7.54
N GLU A 68 8.86 -10.74 8.76
CA GLU A 68 8.87 -9.34 9.17
C GLU A 68 10.26 -8.71 9.11
N ALA A 69 11.29 -9.49 9.32
CA ALA A 69 12.66 -9.01 9.21
C ALA A 69 13.04 -8.56 7.82
N ALA A 70 12.30 -8.99 6.79
CA ALA A 70 12.51 -8.59 5.40
C ALA A 70 11.85 -7.26 5.05
N LEU A 71 11.02 -6.73 5.92
CA LEU A 71 10.34 -5.45 5.70
C LEU A 71 11.22 -4.23 6.11
#